data_af67eb249a5fb7c42800efd8de97fd62
#
_entry.id   af67eb249a5fb7c42800efd8de97fd62
#
_cell.length_a   1.000
_cell.length_b   1.000
_cell.length_c   1.000
_cell.angle_alpha   90.00
_cell.angle_beta   90.00
_cell.angle_gamma   90.00
#
_symmetry.space_group_name_H-M   'P 1'
#
loop_
_entity.id
_entity.type
_entity.pdbx_description
1 polymer ?
#
loop_
_entity_poly.entity_id
_entity_poly.type
_entity_poly.pdbx_seq_one_letter_code
_entity_poly.pdbx_strand_id
1 'polypeptide(L)'
;MIIFVTHEHGDHLDKQAIATLTKEQTQLITNQRCAEMLGYGKVMANGDKLTLAPDIQVEAVPAYNCTPGREQFHPKGRDNGFIITLDGLRIYIAGDTEDIPEMAASKDIDVAFMPCNQPYTMTPKQVANAARIVQPKVLFPYHYSNTEIQKVADLLEGSSTEVRIRNYQ
;
A
#
# COMPACT_ATOMS: atom_id res chain seq x y z
N MET A 1 -2.39 19.69 1.10
CA MET A 1 -2.74 18.33 0.54
C MET A 1 -1.46 17.50 0.47
N ILE A 2 -1.56 16.17 0.65
CA ILE A 2 -0.44 15.25 0.51
C ILE A 2 -0.85 14.19 -0.51
N ILE A 3 0.06 13.86 -1.43
CA ILE A 3 -0.09 12.81 -2.43
C ILE A 3 0.98 11.75 -2.15
N PHE A 4 0.60 10.49 -2.07
CA PHE A 4 1.51 9.37 -1.92
C PHE A 4 1.53 8.55 -3.22
N VAL A 5 2.73 8.19 -3.68
CA VAL A 5 2.94 7.30 -4.84
C VAL A 5 3.83 6.16 -4.40
N THR A 6 3.33 4.95 -4.47
CA THR A 6 4.00 3.74 -3.99
C THR A 6 5.12 3.28 -4.91
N HIS A 7 4.88 3.31 -6.23
CA HIS A 7 5.81 2.84 -7.25
C HIS A 7 5.47 3.37 -8.65
N GLU A 8 6.30 3.07 -9.65
CA GLU A 8 6.31 3.71 -10.95
C GLU A 8 5.37 3.10 -12.02
N HIS A 9 4.63 2.03 -11.73
CA HIS A 9 3.71 1.47 -12.71
C HIS A 9 2.59 2.46 -13.06
N GLY A 10 2.11 2.41 -14.33
CA GLY A 10 1.24 3.44 -14.87
C GLY A 10 -0.13 3.55 -14.21
N ASP A 11 -0.59 2.51 -13.55
CA ASP A 11 -1.81 2.48 -12.73
C ASP A 11 -1.62 3.04 -11.31
N HIS A 12 -0.37 3.33 -10.91
CA HIS A 12 -0.01 3.96 -9.63
C HIS A 12 0.65 5.34 -9.80
N LEU A 13 1.40 5.55 -10.89
CA LEU A 13 2.05 6.81 -11.22
C LEU A 13 1.34 7.49 -12.40
N ASP A 14 0.16 8.04 -12.19
CA ASP A 14 -0.53 8.86 -13.17
C ASP A 14 -0.05 10.32 -13.10
N LYS A 15 0.85 10.68 -14.03
CA LYS A 15 1.43 12.04 -14.11
C LYS A 15 0.38 13.11 -14.32
N GLN A 16 -0.68 12.82 -15.08
CA GLN A 16 -1.74 13.80 -15.36
C GLN A 16 -2.64 14.00 -14.16
N ALA A 17 -3.01 12.93 -13.46
CA ALA A 17 -3.77 13.02 -12.22
C ALA A 17 -2.98 13.79 -11.15
N ILE A 18 -1.69 13.48 -10.97
CA ILE A 18 -0.81 14.19 -10.05
C ILE A 18 -0.76 15.68 -10.39
N ALA A 19 -0.52 16.03 -11.67
CA ALA A 19 -0.47 17.43 -12.11
C ALA A 19 -1.79 18.17 -11.87
N THR A 20 -2.93 17.50 -12.10
CA THR A 20 -4.27 18.07 -11.89
C THR A 20 -4.58 18.32 -10.41
N LEU A 21 -4.12 17.41 -9.54
CA LEU A 21 -4.35 17.50 -8.10
C LEU A 21 -3.36 18.40 -7.38
N THR A 22 -2.16 18.61 -7.94
CA THR A 22 -1.10 19.39 -7.32
C THR A 22 -1.48 20.86 -7.23
N LYS A 23 -1.36 21.43 -6.03
CA LYS A 23 -1.52 22.85 -5.69
C LYS A 23 -0.21 23.36 -5.09
N GLU A 24 -0.09 24.68 -4.91
CA GLU A 24 1.12 25.36 -4.42
C GLU A 24 1.73 24.71 -3.15
N GLN A 25 0.90 24.22 -2.23
CA GLN A 25 1.34 23.62 -0.97
C GLN A 25 1.20 22.08 -0.95
N THR A 26 1.05 21.44 -2.10
CA THR A 26 0.95 19.99 -2.17
C THR A 26 2.32 19.34 -1.91
N GLN A 27 2.36 18.42 -0.96
CA GLN A 27 3.54 17.58 -0.74
C GLN A 27 3.34 16.26 -1.50
N LEU A 28 4.27 15.92 -2.37
CA LEU A 28 4.33 14.63 -3.06
C LEU A 28 5.38 13.75 -2.38
N ILE A 29 4.94 12.62 -1.86
CA ILE A 29 5.80 11.62 -1.18
C ILE A 29 5.86 10.38 -2.05
N THR A 30 7.07 9.90 -2.33
CA THR A 30 7.25 8.81 -3.29
C THR A 30 8.57 8.06 -3.07
N ASN A 31 8.82 7.00 -3.87
CA ASN A 31 10.12 6.33 -3.93
C ASN A 31 11.09 7.07 -4.88
N GLN A 32 12.36 6.67 -4.88
CA GLN A 32 13.41 7.27 -5.70
C GLN A 32 13.05 7.27 -7.19
N ARG A 33 12.57 6.14 -7.71
CA ARG A 33 12.29 5.95 -9.13
C ARG A 33 11.14 6.85 -9.62
N CYS A 34 10.08 6.97 -8.84
CA CYS A 34 8.98 7.89 -9.18
C CYS A 34 9.43 9.35 -9.16
N ALA A 35 10.25 9.77 -8.20
CA ALA A 35 10.78 11.12 -8.13
C ALA A 35 11.65 11.43 -9.37
N GLU A 36 12.48 10.49 -9.81
CA GLU A 36 13.28 10.61 -11.04
C GLU A 36 12.39 10.75 -12.29
N MET A 37 11.34 9.94 -12.41
CA MET A 37 10.40 9.99 -13.54
C MET A 37 9.54 11.24 -13.59
N LEU A 38 9.26 11.84 -12.44
CA LEU A 38 8.48 13.08 -12.31
C LEU A 38 9.37 14.33 -12.37
N GLY A 39 10.64 14.22 -11.98
CA GLY A 39 11.55 15.33 -11.82
C GLY A 39 11.38 16.08 -10.50
N TYR A 40 10.50 15.62 -9.61
CA TYR A 40 10.24 16.20 -8.28
C TYR A 40 9.58 15.18 -7.35
N GLY A 41 9.44 15.52 -6.07
CA GLY A 41 8.84 14.70 -5.03
C GLY A 41 9.82 14.47 -3.88
N LYS A 42 9.29 14.28 -2.68
CA LYS A 42 10.08 13.94 -1.50
C LYS A 42 10.25 12.42 -1.46
N VAL A 43 11.47 11.98 -1.60
CA VAL A 43 11.82 10.56 -1.62
C VAL A 43 11.80 9.98 -0.22
N MET A 44 11.20 8.81 -0.09
CA MET A 44 11.33 7.92 1.06
C MET A 44 11.79 6.54 0.60
N ALA A 45 12.72 5.94 1.31
CA ALA A 45 13.12 4.54 1.16
C ALA A 45 12.44 3.67 2.23
N ASN A 46 12.42 2.36 2.01
CA ASN A 46 11.88 1.42 3.02
C ASN A 46 12.56 1.63 4.38
N GLY A 47 11.76 1.84 5.42
CA GLY A 47 12.20 2.11 6.80
C GLY A 47 12.27 3.59 7.16
N ASP A 48 12.17 4.50 6.21
CA ASP A 48 12.15 5.94 6.48
C ASP A 48 10.87 6.35 7.21
N LYS A 49 11.02 7.35 8.10
CA LYS A 49 9.93 7.97 8.83
C LYS A 49 9.97 9.48 8.66
N LEU A 50 8.81 10.10 8.52
CA LEU A 50 8.68 11.51 8.25
C LEU A 50 7.48 12.10 8.98
N THR A 51 7.66 13.25 9.62
CA THR A 51 6.55 14.07 10.14
C THR A 51 6.21 15.13 9.11
N LEU A 52 5.00 15.09 8.59
CA LEU A 52 4.50 16.00 7.54
C LEU A 52 3.75 17.19 8.15
N ALA A 53 3.10 16.98 9.30
CA ALA A 53 2.44 17.97 10.12
C ALA A 53 2.43 17.48 11.58
N PRO A 54 2.08 18.30 12.57
CA PRO A 54 2.05 17.88 13.97
C PRO A 54 1.22 16.62 14.23
N ASP A 55 0.17 16.42 13.46
CA ASP A 55 -0.79 15.32 13.54
C ASP A 55 -0.63 14.28 12.41
N ILE A 56 0.35 14.46 11.51
CA ILE A 56 0.56 13.58 10.36
C ILE A 56 1.98 13.03 10.34
N GLN A 57 2.11 11.74 10.56
CA GLN A 57 3.36 10.98 10.41
C GLN A 57 3.21 9.93 9.33
N VAL A 58 4.30 9.61 8.63
CA VAL A 58 4.35 8.56 7.63
C VAL A 58 5.59 7.70 7.82
N GLU A 59 5.42 6.40 7.63
CA GLU A 59 6.49 5.41 7.59
C GLU A 59 6.44 4.75 6.20
N ALA A 60 7.55 4.74 5.48
CA ALA A 60 7.68 3.95 4.25
C ALA A 60 8.07 2.51 4.64
N VAL A 61 7.26 1.56 4.21
CA VAL A 61 7.47 0.14 4.50
C VAL A 61 7.73 -0.64 3.21
N PRO A 62 8.40 -1.82 3.26
CA PRO A 62 8.63 -2.62 2.07
C PRO A 62 7.34 -3.06 1.37
N ALA A 63 7.37 -3.02 0.04
CA ALA A 63 6.37 -3.62 -0.83
C ALA A 63 7.10 -4.37 -1.95
N TYR A 64 6.91 -5.69 -2.06
CA TYR A 64 7.58 -6.50 -3.09
C TYR A 64 6.94 -7.88 -3.26
N ASN A 65 7.29 -8.55 -4.35
CA ASN A 65 6.90 -9.93 -4.60
C ASN A 65 8.02 -10.89 -4.16
N CYS A 66 7.65 -11.96 -3.48
CA CYS A 66 8.56 -12.99 -2.97
C CYS A 66 8.31 -14.39 -3.55
N THR A 67 7.23 -14.59 -4.31
CA THR A 67 6.95 -15.86 -5.00
C THR A 67 7.95 -16.04 -6.15
N PRO A 68 8.64 -17.19 -6.25
CA PRO A 68 9.58 -17.47 -7.33
C PRO A 68 8.98 -17.25 -8.71
N GLY A 69 9.66 -16.45 -9.55
CA GLY A 69 9.21 -16.06 -10.89
C GLY A 69 8.26 -14.87 -10.95
N ARG A 70 8.00 -14.19 -9.82
CA ARG A 70 7.18 -12.97 -9.76
C ARG A 70 7.92 -11.76 -9.23
N GLU A 71 9.15 -11.92 -8.75
CA GLU A 71 9.97 -10.88 -8.14
C GLU A 71 10.25 -9.73 -9.12
N GLN A 72 10.23 -10.00 -10.43
CA GLN A 72 10.45 -8.98 -11.46
C GLN A 72 9.32 -7.94 -11.53
N PHE A 73 8.11 -8.26 -11.09
CA PHE A 73 7.00 -7.28 -11.08
C PHE A 73 7.27 -6.19 -10.03
N HIS A 74 7.62 -6.61 -8.82
CA HIS A 74 7.90 -5.72 -7.69
C HIS A 74 9.14 -6.20 -6.96
N PRO A 75 10.35 -5.78 -7.41
CA PRO A 75 11.62 -6.19 -6.79
C PRO A 75 11.76 -5.67 -5.36
N LYS A 76 12.33 -6.48 -4.48
CA LYS A 76 12.58 -6.10 -3.09
C LYS A 76 13.49 -4.86 -2.99
N GLY A 77 13.08 -3.91 -2.15
CA GLY A 77 13.83 -2.68 -1.85
C GLY A 77 13.60 -1.52 -2.82
N ARG A 78 12.74 -1.69 -3.85
CA ARG A 78 12.42 -0.63 -4.82
C ARG A 78 11.15 0.13 -4.44
N ASP A 79 10.07 -0.58 -4.13
CA ASP A 79 8.73 -0.04 -3.99
C ASP A 79 8.37 0.17 -2.51
N ASN A 80 7.48 1.12 -2.25
CA ASN A 80 7.01 1.44 -0.91
C ASN A 80 5.53 1.08 -0.73
N GLY A 81 5.21 0.49 0.41
CA GLY A 81 3.95 0.74 1.08
C GLY A 81 4.10 1.91 2.05
N PHE A 82 2.99 2.41 2.59
CA PHE A 82 3.01 3.50 3.57
C PHE A 82 2.13 3.17 4.77
N ILE A 83 2.63 3.47 5.98
CA ILE A 83 1.80 3.56 7.18
C ILE A 83 1.67 5.04 7.53
N ILE A 84 0.45 5.55 7.45
CA ILE A 84 0.13 6.95 7.70
C ILE A 84 -0.59 7.01 9.04
N THR A 85 -0.03 7.78 9.99
CA THR A 85 -0.71 8.11 11.24
C THR A 85 -1.30 9.50 11.10
N LEU A 86 -2.62 9.60 11.17
CA LEU A 86 -3.39 10.83 11.06
C LEU A 86 -4.25 11.00 12.31
N ASP A 87 -3.88 11.94 13.17
CA ASP A 87 -4.57 12.18 14.45
C ASP A 87 -4.79 10.88 15.26
N GLY A 88 -3.74 10.06 15.34
CA GLY A 88 -3.77 8.76 16.01
C GLY A 88 -4.35 7.59 15.21
N LEU A 89 -5.08 7.83 14.11
CA LEU A 89 -5.57 6.79 13.22
C LEU A 89 -4.42 6.26 12.35
N ARG A 90 -4.15 4.95 12.42
CA ARG A 90 -3.08 4.31 11.63
C ARG A 90 -3.66 3.62 10.40
N ILE A 91 -3.25 4.10 9.23
CA ILE A 91 -3.69 3.62 7.93
C ILE A 91 -2.51 2.97 7.21
N TYR A 92 -2.63 1.70 6.84
CA TYR A 92 -1.65 0.97 6.05
C TYR A 92 -2.11 0.86 4.60
N ILE A 93 -1.34 1.45 3.69
CA ILE A 93 -1.47 1.29 2.23
C ILE A 93 -0.33 0.39 1.79
N ALA A 94 -0.64 -0.86 1.45
CA ALA A 94 0.39 -1.86 1.20
C ALA A 94 1.21 -1.58 -0.08
N GLY A 95 0.65 -0.86 -1.05
CA GLY A 95 1.21 -0.80 -2.41
C GLY A 95 1.06 -2.15 -3.08
N ASP A 96 1.76 -2.38 -4.18
CA ASP A 96 1.78 -3.67 -4.83
C ASP A 96 2.83 -4.57 -4.18
N THR A 97 2.35 -5.64 -3.56
CA THR A 97 3.15 -6.54 -2.73
C THR A 97 2.50 -7.91 -2.61
N GLU A 98 3.27 -8.91 -2.21
CA GLU A 98 2.76 -10.16 -1.63
C GLU A 98 2.76 -10.09 -0.10
N ASP A 99 2.34 -11.17 0.57
CA ASP A 99 2.28 -11.31 2.03
C ASP A 99 3.68 -11.51 2.64
N ILE A 100 4.48 -10.47 2.60
CA ILE A 100 5.88 -10.47 3.00
C ILE A 100 6.06 -10.51 4.53
N PRO A 101 7.16 -11.11 5.04
CA PRO A 101 7.39 -11.25 6.47
C PRO A 101 7.51 -9.91 7.21
N GLU A 102 7.99 -8.86 6.55
CA GLU A 102 8.12 -7.51 7.13
C GLU A 102 6.79 -6.90 7.55
N MET A 103 5.65 -7.38 7.03
CA MET A 103 4.31 -6.97 7.48
C MET A 103 4.07 -7.21 8.98
N ALA A 104 4.80 -8.15 9.58
CA ALA A 104 4.72 -8.41 11.03
C ALA A 104 5.16 -7.22 11.91
N ALA A 105 5.89 -6.26 11.35
CA ALA A 105 6.26 -5.02 12.03
C ALA A 105 5.15 -3.95 12.00
N SER A 106 4.15 -4.09 11.13
CA SER A 106 3.02 -3.15 11.00
C SER A 106 1.98 -3.42 12.09
N LYS A 107 2.12 -2.73 13.23
CA LYS A 107 1.28 -2.92 14.42
C LYS A 107 0.23 -1.82 14.56
N ASP A 108 -0.83 -2.13 15.30
CA ASP A 108 -1.89 -1.19 15.68
C ASP A 108 -2.54 -0.50 14.47
N ILE A 109 -2.76 -1.27 13.40
CA ILE A 109 -3.36 -0.77 12.17
C ILE A 109 -4.89 -0.71 12.32
N ASP A 110 -5.45 0.49 12.17
CA ASP A 110 -6.90 0.69 12.18
C ASP A 110 -7.51 0.31 10.83
N VAL A 111 -6.89 0.77 9.74
CA VAL A 111 -7.37 0.54 8.38
C VAL A 111 -6.22 0.06 7.50
N ALA A 112 -6.44 -1.03 6.77
CA ALA A 112 -5.48 -1.50 5.77
C ALA A 112 -6.11 -1.55 4.38
N PHE A 113 -5.32 -1.14 3.38
CA PHE A 113 -5.59 -1.34 1.96
C PHE A 113 -4.58 -2.35 1.43
N MET A 114 -5.05 -3.50 0.93
CA MET A 114 -4.19 -4.59 0.45
C MET A 114 -4.58 -5.03 -0.95
N PRO A 115 -3.62 -5.19 -1.88
CA PRO A 115 -3.89 -5.55 -3.27
C PRO A 115 -4.21 -7.04 -3.40
N CYS A 116 -5.05 -7.39 -4.41
CA CYS A 116 -5.47 -8.77 -4.63
C CYS A 116 -5.60 -9.09 -6.13
N ASN A 117 -4.50 -9.06 -6.88
CA ASN A 117 -4.50 -9.28 -8.33
C ASN A 117 -3.33 -10.16 -8.78
N GLN A 118 -3.65 -11.33 -9.31
CA GLN A 118 -2.64 -12.23 -9.86
C GLN A 118 -2.34 -11.91 -11.33
N PRO A 119 -1.09 -12.07 -11.79
CA PRO A 119 0.10 -12.58 -11.07
C PRO A 119 0.90 -11.49 -10.33
N TYR A 120 0.42 -10.27 -10.28
CA TYR A 120 1.19 -9.09 -9.89
C TYR A 120 1.31 -8.88 -8.39
N THR A 121 0.27 -9.26 -7.65
CA THR A 121 0.18 -9.06 -6.21
C THR A 121 -0.34 -10.32 -5.50
N MET A 122 -1.11 -10.19 -4.44
CA MET A 122 -1.60 -11.30 -3.62
C MET A 122 -2.77 -12.07 -4.26
N THR A 123 -2.82 -13.35 -3.98
CA THR A 123 -4.05 -14.15 -4.07
C THR A 123 -4.98 -13.83 -2.90
N PRO A 124 -6.29 -14.18 -2.95
CA PRO A 124 -7.17 -14.04 -1.77
C PRO A 124 -6.65 -14.72 -0.51
N LYS A 125 -5.96 -15.86 -0.65
CA LYS A 125 -5.32 -16.55 0.48
C LYS A 125 -4.15 -15.77 1.07
N GLN A 126 -3.33 -15.16 0.23
CA GLN A 126 -2.23 -14.31 0.68
C GLN A 126 -2.74 -13.04 1.35
N VAL A 127 -3.81 -12.40 0.83
CA VAL A 127 -4.44 -11.26 1.50
C VAL A 127 -4.97 -11.66 2.89
N ALA A 128 -5.64 -12.80 3.00
CA ALA A 128 -6.12 -13.30 4.29
C ALA A 128 -4.95 -13.60 5.25
N ASN A 129 -3.82 -14.12 4.74
CA ASN A 129 -2.61 -14.34 5.54
C ASN A 129 -2.00 -13.02 6.00
N ALA A 130 -1.83 -12.05 5.09
CA ALA A 130 -1.35 -10.70 5.41
C ALA A 130 -2.23 -10.02 6.46
N ALA A 131 -3.55 -10.14 6.34
CA ALA A 131 -4.50 -9.61 7.32
C ALA A 131 -4.34 -10.26 8.70
N ARG A 132 -4.06 -11.57 8.77
CA ARG A 132 -3.79 -12.25 10.05
C ARG A 132 -2.46 -11.83 10.68
N ILE A 133 -1.47 -11.46 9.87
CA ILE A 133 -0.17 -10.96 10.33
C ILE A 133 -0.29 -9.53 10.85
N VAL A 134 -0.93 -8.65 10.09
CA VAL A 134 -1.08 -7.21 10.39
C VAL A 134 -2.17 -6.96 11.44
N GLN A 135 -3.24 -7.74 11.41
CA GLN A 135 -4.42 -7.64 12.27
C GLN A 135 -5.09 -6.25 12.23
N PRO A 136 -5.39 -5.69 11.04
CA PRO A 136 -6.08 -4.42 10.95
C PRO A 136 -7.50 -4.55 11.49
N LYS A 137 -8.07 -3.46 12.05
CA LYS A 137 -9.49 -3.45 12.44
C LYS A 137 -10.40 -3.53 11.23
N VAL A 138 -10.04 -2.80 10.16
CA VAL A 138 -10.77 -2.79 8.89
C VAL A 138 -9.81 -3.04 7.73
N LEU A 139 -10.21 -3.94 6.82
CA LEU A 139 -9.48 -4.25 5.58
C LEU A 139 -10.31 -3.84 4.37
N PHE A 140 -9.72 -3.04 3.50
CA PHE A 140 -10.22 -2.74 2.16
C PHE A 140 -9.34 -3.46 1.12
N PRO A 141 -9.77 -4.59 0.54
CA PRO A 141 -9.06 -5.15 -0.61
C PRO A 141 -9.23 -4.21 -1.81
N TYR A 142 -8.15 -3.98 -2.54
CA TYR A 142 -8.14 -3.14 -3.75
C TYR A 142 -7.30 -3.79 -4.85
N HIS A 143 -7.21 -3.15 -6.03
CA HIS A 143 -6.43 -3.63 -7.16
C HIS A 143 -6.76 -5.09 -7.52
N TYR A 144 -8.05 -5.43 -7.57
CA TYR A 144 -8.44 -6.84 -7.68
C TYR A 144 -8.93 -7.27 -9.07
N SER A 145 -9.11 -6.33 -10.02
CA SER A 145 -9.50 -6.64 -11.41
C SER A 145 -10.61 -7.73 -11.46
N ASN A 146 -10.35 -8.84 -12.10
CA ASN A 146 -11.29 -9.96 -12.24
C ASN A 146 -11.21 -11.01 -11.09
N THR A 147 -10.48 -10.73 -10.02
CA THR A 147 -10.38 -11.63 -8.87
C THR A 147 -11.72 -11.74 -8.16
N GLU A 148 -12.14 -12.94 -7.79
CA GLU A 148 -13.31 -13.15 -6.91
C GLU A 148 -13.02 -12.62 -5.50
N ILE A 149 -13.11 -11.31 -5.34
CA ILE A 149 -12.67 -10.61 -4.13
C ILE A 149 -13.47 -11.01 -2.89
N GLN A 150 -14.69 -11.51 -3.04
CA GLN A 150 -15.48 -12.02 -1.93
C GLN A 150 -14.77 -13.14 -1.17
N LYS A 151 -13.92 -13.93 -1.83
CA LYS A 151 -13.12 -14.97 -1.18
C LYS A 151 -12.23 -14.44 -0.04
N VAL A 152 -11.84 -13.16 -0.06
CA VAL A 152 -11.08 -12.55 1.04
C VAL A 152 -11.95 -12.45 2.29
N ALA A 153 -13.18 -12.00 2.14
CA ALA A 153 -14.14 -11.90 3.26
C ALA A 153 -14.47 -13.28 3.83
N ASP A 154 -14.72 -14.26 2.95
CA ASP A 154 -15.03 -15.64 3.35
C ASP A 154 -13.87 -16.28 4.15
N LEU A 155 -12.61 -16.05 3.72
CA LEU A 155 -11.41 -16.55 4.39
C LEU A 155 -11.13 -15.88 5.75
N LEU A 156 -11.66 -14.70 5.98
CA LEU A 156 -11.51 -13.93 7.22
C LEU A 156 -12.78 -13.96 8.09
N GLU A 157 -13.78 -14.75 7.71
CA GLU A 157 -14.98 -14.94 8.53
C GLU A 157 -14.62 -15.40 9.94
N GLY A 158 -15.21 -14.75 10.95
CA GLY A 158 -14.92 -15.02 12.37
C GLY A 158 -13.61 -14.46 12.89
N SER A 159 -12.80 -13.76 12.06
CA SER A 159 -11.61 -13.04 12.51
C SER A 159 -11.99 -11.69 13.16
N SER A 160 -11.01 -11.02 13.80
CA SER A 160 -11.20 -9.68 14.35
C SER A 160 -11.15 -8.56 13.29
N THR A 161 -10.83 -8.89 12.04
CA THR A 161 -10.73 -7.93 10.93
C THR A 161 -12.05 -7.84 10.19
N GLU A 162 -12.65 -6.66 10.13
CA GLU A 162 -13.81 -6.37 9.29
C GLU A 162 -13.38 -6.16 7.84
N VAL A 163 -13.83 -7.00 6.91
CA VAL A 163 -13.53 -6.83 5.47
C VAL A 163 -14.62 -5.99 4.80
N ARG A 164 -14.21 -4.90 4.18
CA ARG A 164 -15.10 -3.98 3.44
C ARG A 164 -14.74 -3.95 1.97
N ILE A 165 -15.53 -4.64 1.15
CA ILE A 165 -15.34 -4.63 -0.30
C ILE A 165 -15.94 -3.35 -0.89
N ARG A 166 -15.17 -2.65 -1.73
CA ARG A 166 -15.57 -1.47 -2.49
C ARG A 166 -15.14 -1.64 -3.93
N ASN A 167 -15.70 -0.87 -4.83
CA ASN A 167 -15.31 -0.88 -6.25
C ASN A 167 -13.99 -0.12 -6.45
N TYR A 168 -12.89 -0.74 -6.03
CA TYR A 168 -11.51 -0.25 -6.18
C TYR A 168 -10.78 -1.10 -7.23
N GLN A 169 -11.23 -0.98 -8.47
CA GLN A 169 -10.64 -1.68 -9.62
C GLN A 169 -9.50 -0.89 -10.24
#